data_c4ac56271583eacb8227711b61b2abe5
#
_entry.id   c4ac56271583eacb8227711b61b2abe5
#
_cell.length_a   1.000
_cell.length_b   1.000
_cell.length_c   1.000
_cell.angle_alpha   90.00
_cell.angle_beta   90.00
_cell.angle_gamma   90.00
#
_symmetry.space_group_name_H-M   'P 1'
#
loop_
_entity.id
_entity.type
_entity.pdbx_description
1 polymer ?
#
loop_
_entity_poly.entity_id
_entity_poly.type
_entity_poly.pdbx_seq_one_letter_code
_entity_poly.pdbx_strand_id
1 'polypeptide(L)'
;MAAGDFDKALEQANALIDASGYELMENTFGKWENPYPEHHPVTRNVIWDLHRPVNKADASNKETIMLMVNRYDNSESRLNTNYLYNMTPFWSQTDVNRGILVPSKSQSGMTRQSATAGMLAQYPDFLDCRAIYGRGEAFSRPTYHAEKSMWGDKNDLRHSREAGNWFVMEDLKYNDPKLLGTDDAVYYLKPIQKYADDGTLLCKDTIRCWFDYPYYKLWVEDTAREVANGYSGTDYVGGSGDWYVYRLAEAYLLRAEAYYWKKEYAKAAADVNKIRERAGCTDLFDAGELNGLDGLDVIMDERARELMYEEFRHVELVRVSFIKENQEGNYTSPKDLADESSNSYWWHRITEYNNYYNKGVKTLHNDEYKIGKYNIFWPIPQTAIDANLYGRVNQNYGYSGYELNETPIASQEEQIASGQ
;
A
#
# COMPACT_ATOMS: atom_id res chain seq x y z
N MET A 1 -7.10 -22.53 -2.64
CA MET A 1 -8.04 -21.76 -1.81
C MET A 1 -9.28 -21.33 -2.57
N ALA A 2 -9.19 -20.50 -3.57
CA ALA A 2 -10.39 -20.00 -4.30
C ALA A 2 -11.34 -21.09 -4.80
N ALA A 3 -10.83 -22.26 -5.18
CA ALA A 3 -11.63 -23.43 -5.57
C ALA A 3 -12.23 -24.24 -4.39
N GLY A 4 -12.08 -23.78 -3.14
CA GLY A 4 -12.54 -24.49 -1.94
C GLY A 4 -11.67 -25.68 -1.51
N ASP A 5 -10.58 -25.97 -2.25
CA ASP A 5 -9.65 -27.07 -1.91
C ASP A 5 -8.59 -26.56 -0.91
N PHE A 6 -9.01 -26.52 0.36
CA PHE A 6 -8.14 -26.04 1.44
C PHE A 6 -7.07 -27.07 1.83
N ASP A 7 -7.31 -28.36 1.64
CA ASP A 7 -6.31 -29.40 1.90
C ASP A 7 -5.13 -29.27 0.96
N LYS A 8 -5.39 -29.07 -0.33
CA LYS A 8 -4.34 -28.83 -1.32
C LYS A 8 -3.62 -27.50 -1.10
N ALA A 9 -4.34 -26.46 -0.66
CA ALA A 9 -3.71 -25.18 -0.29
C ALA A 9 -2.74 -25.37 0.87
N LEU A 10 -3.12 -26.13 1.90
CA LEU A 10 -2.25 -26.46 3.03
C LEU A 10 -1.06 -27.32 2.62
N GLU A 11 -1.25 -28.32 1.76
CA GLU A 11 -0.16 -29.15 1.24
C GLU A 11 0.91 -28.29 0.58
N GLN A 12 0.50 -27.37 -0.33
CA GLN A 12 1.43 -26.49 -1.02
C GLN A 12 2.10 -25.47 -0.09
N ALA A 13 1.33 -24.88 0.84
CA ALA A 13 1.88 -23.94 1.81
C ALA A 13 2.89 -24.62 2.75
N ASN A 14 2.60 -25.85 3.23
CA ASN A 14 3.53 -26.62 4.04
C ASN A 14 4.81 -26.99 3.27
N ALA A 15 4.68 -27.39 1.99
CA ALA A 15 5.84 -27.68 1.17
C ALA A 15 6.74 -26.44 0.99
N LEU A 16 6.12 -25.25 0.84
CA LEU A 16 6.86 -24.00 0.70
C LEU A 16 7.49 -23.54 2.03
N ILE A 17 6.74 -23.60 3.14
CA ILE A 17 7.20 -23.09 4.44
C ILE A 17 8.19 -24.06 5.11
N ASP A 18 7.91 -25.37 5.05
CA ASP A 18 8.63 -26.34 5.88
C ASP A 18 9.73 -27.10 5.12
N ALA A 19 9.73 -27.10 3.76
CA ALA A 19 10.59 -27.97 2.97
C ALA A 19 11.33 -27.27 1.81
N SER A 20 11.10 -25.99 1.52
CA SER A 20 11.69 -25.31 0.37
C SER A 20 13.09 -24.72 0.62
N GLY A 21 13.47 -24.54 1.88
CA GLY A 21 14.67 -23.82 2.29
C GLY A 21 14.52 -22.30 2.36
N TYR A 22 13.29 -21.76 2.14
CA TYR A 22 12.97 -20.39 2.52
C TYR A 22 12.78 -20.31 4.04
N GLU A 23 13.14 -19.16 4.61
CA GLU A 23 13.05 -18.91 6.06
C GLU A 23 12.50 -17.50 6.30
N LEU A 24 11.66 -17.35 7.33
CA LEU A 24 11.21 -16.03 7.77
C LEU A 24 12.42 -15.29 8.39
N MET A 25 12.66 -14.07 7.93
CA MET A 25 13.75 -13.26 8.48
C MET A 25 13.34 -12.70 9.85
N GLU A 26 13.96 -13.19 10.91
CA GLU A 26 13.67 -12.78 12.30
C GLU A 26 14.74 -11.83 12.88
N ASN A 27 15.92 -11.80 12.29
CA ASN A 27 17.04 -10.99 12.72
C ASN A 27 17.51 -10.04 11.62
N THR A 28 18.26 -9.02 12.00
CA THR A 28 18.91 -8.10 11.05
C THR A 28 19.87 -8.84 10.11
N PHE A 29 19.92 -8.43 8.85
CA PHE A 29 20.73 -9.06 7.82
C PHE A 29 21.12 -8.06 6.72
N GLY A 30 21.94 -8.53 5.77
CA GLY A 30 22.30 -7.74 4.60
C GLY A 30 23.06 -6.46 4.94
N LYS A 31 22.96 -5.49 4.05
CA LYS A 31 23.66 -4.22 4.17
C LYS A 31 22.86 -3.22 5.01
N TRP A 32 23.56 -2.44 5.80
CA TRP A 32 23.00 -1.35 6.58
C TRP A 32 23.62 -0.01 6.17
N GLU A 33 22.76 0.96 5.95
CA GLU A 33 23.11 2.35 5.79
C GLU A 33 21.87 3.22 6.10
N ASN A 34 22.07 4.36 6.73
CA ASN A 34 21.09 5.43 6.78
C ASN A 34 21.77 6.69 6.24
N PRO A 35 21.49 7.13 5.00
CA PRO A 35 22.13 8.31 4.41
C PRO A 35 21.66 9.64 5.01
N TYR A 36 20.60 9.63 5.83
CA TYR A 36 20.01 10.82 6.42
C TYR A 36 19.82 10.70 7.94
N PRO A 37 20.87 10.29 8.71
CA PRO A 37 20.71 9.96 10.12
C PRO A 37 20.33 11.17 10.99
N GLU A 38 20.68 12.40 10.57
CA GLU A 38 20.35 13.64 11.29
C GLU A 38 18.91 14.12 10.99
N HIS A 39 18.32 13.67 9.90
CA HIS A 39 17.01 14.14 9.45
C HIS A 39 15.92 13.10 9.64
N HIS A 40 16.25 11.83 9.43
CA HIS A 40 15.38 10.70 9.67
C HIS A 40 16.17 9.56 10.34
N PRO A 41 16.37 9.62 11.67
CA PRO A 41 17.09 8.59 12.38
C PRO A 41 16.34 7.28 12.37
N VAL A 42 17.04 6.18 12.06
CA VAL A 42 16.49 4.83 12.05
C VAL A 42 17.31 3.95 12.98
N THR A 43 16.63 3.28 13.91
CA THR A 43 17.22 2.18 14.67
C THR A 43 17.13 0.91 13.84
N ARG A 44 18.29 0.34 13.45
CA ARG A 44 18.33 -0.86 12.63
C ARG A 44 17.51 -1.99 13.24
N ASN A 45 16.63 -2.56 12.44
CA ASN A 45 15.78 -3.69 12.80
C ASN A 45 15.48 -4.55 11.55
N VAL A 46 14.93 -5.75 11.77
CA VAL A 46 14.65 -6.69 10.69
C VAL A 46 13.63 -6.15 9.69
N ILE A 47 12.65 -5.37 10.13
CA ILE A 47 11.63 -4.77 9.25
C ILE A 47 12.28 -3.80 8.27
N TRP A 48 13.22 -2.99 8.76
CA TRP A 48 13.99 -2.08 7.94
C TRP A 48 14.85 -2.85 6.92
N ASP A 49 15.61 -3.83 7.40
CA ASP A 49 16.52 -4.59 6.54
C ASP A 49 15.77 -5.37 5.44
N LEU A 50 14.59 -5.92 5.73
CA LEU A 50 13.74 -6.59 4.74
C LEU A 50 13.35 -5.68 3.56
N HIS A 51 13.12 -4.41 3.82
CA HIS A 51 12.56 -3.51 2.81
C HIS A 51 13.60 -2.62 2.13
N ARG A 52 14.87 -2.65 2.58
CA ARG A 52 15.93 -1.97 1.84
C ARG A 52 16.06 -2.54 0.42
N PRO A 53 16.04 -1.69 -0.62
CA PRO A 53 16.13 -2.14 -2.01
C PRO A 53 17.29 -3.12 -2.27
N VAL A 54 18.48 -2.84 -1.73
CA VAL A 54 19.66 -3.69 -1.93
C VAL A 54 19.60 -5.04 -1.20
N ASN A 55 18.78 -5.17 -0.15
CA ASN A 55 18.66 -6.40 0.63
C ASN A 55 17.57 -7.34 0.10
N LYS A 56 16.66 -6.86 -0.73
CA LYS A 56 15.58 -7.71 -1.27
C LYS A 56 16.09 -8.85 -2.13
N ALA A 57 17.15 -8.62 -2.90
CA ALA A 57 17.83 -9.63 -3.73
C ALA A 57 19.13 -10.18 -3.10
N ASP A 58 19.44 -9.82 -1.87
CA ASP A 58 20.65 -10.33 -1.18
C ASP A 58 20.50 -11.82 -0.88
N ALA A 59 21.57 -12.59 -1.06
CA ALA A 59 21.56 -14.04 -0.83
C ALA A 59 21.28 -14.44 0.62
N SER A 60 21.50 -13.54 1.59
CA SER A 60 21.15 -13.74 2.99
C SER A 60 19.66 -13.57 3.26
N ASN A 61 18.89 -12.96 2.34
CA ASN A 61 17.44 -12.83 2.46
C ASN A 61 16.76 -14.13 2.05
N LYS A 62 16.44 -14.95 3.02
CA LYS A 62 15.76 -16.24 2.81
C LYS A 62 14.24 -16.10 2.66
N GLU A 63 13.69 -14.91 2.86
CA GLU A 63 12.26 -14.66 2.77
C GLU A 63 11.81 -14.35 1.34
N THR A 64 12.71 -13.90 0.46
CA THR A 64 12.42 -13.54 -0.93
C THR A 64 12.08 -14.76 -1.79
N ILE A 65 10.88 -14.83 -2.33
CA ILE A 65 10.46 -15.87 -3.28
C ILE A 65 10.57 -15.35 -4.71
N MET A 66 9.99 -14.17 -4.97
CA MET A 66 9.99 -13.56 -6.29
C MET A 66 10.07 -12.04 -6.19
N LEU A 67 10.92 -11.46 -7.02
CA LEU A 67 11.09 -10.00 -7.15
C LEU A 67 10.72 -9.52 -8.54
N MET A 68 10.20 -8.31 -8.60
CA MET A 68 10.23 -7.47 -9.78
C MET A 68 11.48 -6.60 -9.68
N VAL A 69 12.47 -6.89 -10.51
CA VAL A 69 13.75 -6.17 -10.53
C VAL A 69 13.56 -4.82 -11.20
N ASN A 70 13.98 -3.75 -10.54
CA ASN A 70 13.91 -2.39 -11.05
C ASN A 70 15.16 -1.61 -10.63
N ARG A 71 16.19 -1.59 -11.48
CA ARG A 71 17.48 -0.95 -11.22
C ARG A 71 17.86 -0.03 -12.36
N TYR A 72 18.41 1.14 -12.04
CA TYR A 72 18.75 2.13 -13.04
C TYR A 72 19.91 1.70 -13.96
N ASP A 73 20.90 1.01 -13.41
CA ASP A 73 22.08 0.53 -14.13
C ASP A 73 21.79 -0.68 -15.04
N ASN A 74 20.64 -1.30 -14.94
CA ASN A 74 20.20 -2.40 -15.77
C ASN A 74 19.08 -1.98 -16.73
N SER A 75 19.41 -1.71 -17.99
CA SER A 75 18.46 -1.24 -19.00
C SER A 75 17.33 -2.24 -19.30
N GLU A 76 17.58 -3.54 -19.10
CA GLU A 76 16.58 -4.61 -19.37
C GLU A 76 15.55 -4.77 -18.25
N SER A 77 15.92 -4.41 -17.02
CA SER A 77 15.06 -4.52 -15.84
C SER A 77 14.56 -3.16 -15.34
N ARG A 78 14.98 -2.06 -15.97
CA ARG A 78 14.59 -0.72 -15.55
C ARG A 78 13.17 -0.39 -15.97
N LEU A 79 12.30 -0.18 -14.99
CA LEU A 79 10.97 0.36 -15.21
C LEU A 79 11.05 1.87 -15.45
N ASN A 80 10.27 2.38 -16.42
CA ASN A 80 10.18 3.81 -16.67
C ASN A 80 9.27 4.54 -15.67
N THR A 81 8.60 3.82 -14.81
CA THR A 81 7.65 4.35 -13.83
C THR A 81 8.15 4.11 -12.43
N ASN A 82 8.16 5.16 -11.64
CA ASN A 82 8.56 5.16 -10.26
C ASN A 82 7.39 5.56 -9.40
N TYR A 83 6.80 4.57 -8.77
CA TYR A 83 5.65 4.83 -7.93
C TYR A 83 6.01 5.13 -6.47
N LEU A 84 7.22 4.78 -6.02
CA LEU A 84 7.62 4.97 -4.61
C LEU A 84 7.46 6.41 -4.15
N TYR A 85 8.07 7.36 -4.84
CA TYR A 85 7.90 8.77 -4.51
C TYR A 85 6.48 9.30 -4.72
N ASN A 86 5.77 8.69 -5.67
CA ASN A 86 4.42 9.13 -5.98
C ASN A 86 3.39 8.65 -4.93
N MET A 87 3.75 7.72 -4.07
CA MET A 87 2.88 7.21 -2.99
C MET A 87 3.00 8.00 -1.69
N THR A 88 4.04 8.81 -1.54
CA THR A 88 4.20 9.66 -0.35
C THR A 88 3.26 10.88 -0.40
N PRO A 89 2.95 11.53 0.75
CA PRO A 89 2.07 12.69 0.80
C PRO A 89 2.49 13.80 -0.16
N PHE A 90 1.54 14.51 -0.75
CA PHE A 90 1.81 15.63 -1.66
C PHE A 90 2.21 16.90 -0.88
N TRP A 91 3.19 16.76 0.01
CA TRP A 91 3.71 17.79 0.89
C TRP A 91 4.33 18.98 0.15
N SER A 92 4.86 18.76 -1.05
CA SER A 92 5.59 19.75 -1.84
C SER A 92 4.71 20.71 -2.64
N GLN A 93 3.40 20.71 -2.41
CA GLN A 93 2.51 21.62 -3.12
C GLN A 93 2.68 23.05 -2.62
N THR A 94 3.09 23.94 -3.49
CA THR A 94 3.33 25.37 -3.18
C THR A 94 2.08 26.25 -3.36
N ASP A 95 1.03 25.73 -3.98
CA ASP A 95 -0.24 26.44 -4.12
C ASP A 95 -0.90 26.62 -2.74
N VAL A 96 -1.15 27.86 -2.35
CA VAL A 96 -1.78 28.23 -1.07
C VAL A 96 -3.17 27.61 -0.87
N ASN A 97 -3.83 27.15 -1.92
CA ASN A 97 -5.12 26.48 -1.83
C ASN A 97 -5.01 24.96 -1.61
N ARG A 98 -3.81 24.39 -1.75
CA ARG A 98 -3.56 22.95 -1.65
C ARG A 98 -2.39 22.62 -0.73
N GLY A 99 -1.38 23.49 -0.69
CA GLY A 99 -0.15 23.28 0.05
C GLY A 99 -0.30 23.35 1.56
N ILE A 100 0.83 23.12 2.23
CA ILE A 100 0.95 23.23 3.68
C ILE A 100 1.42 24.64 4.00
N LEU A 101 0.52 25.44 4.57
CA LEU A 101 0.79 26.82 4.93
C LEU A 101 1.61 26.90 6.22
N VAL A 102 2.39 27.95 6.35
CA VAL A 102 2.96 28.35 7.63
C VAL A 102 1.85 28.85 8.58
N PRO A 103 2.07 28.84 9.92
CA PRO A 103 1.06 29.25 10.89
C PRO A 103 0.48 30.65 10.70
N SER A 104 1.23 31.58 10.12
CA SER A 104 0.73 32.92 9.74
C SER A 104 -0.31 32.89 8.60
N LYS A 105 -0.42 31.76 7.88
CA LYS A 105 -1.33 31.53 6.73
C LYS A 105 -0.97 32.35 5.47
N SER A 106 0.16 33.02 5.48
CA SER A 106 0.58 33.93 4.40
C SER A 106 1.03 33.21 3.13
N GLN A 107 1.69 32.05 3.28
CA GLN A 107 2.29 31.31 2.19
C GLN A 107 2.50 29.82 2.54
N SER A 108 2.80 29.02 1.51
CA SER A 108 3.28 27.64 1.73
C SER A 108 4.72 27.68 2.23
N GLY A 109 5.00 26.87 3.23
CA GLY A 109 6.34 26.73 3.80
C GLY A 109 7.17 25.60 3.20
N MET A 110 6.69 24.92 2.15
CA MET A 110 7.32 23.73 1.60
C MET A 110 7.81 23.95 0.17
N THR A 111 8.99 23.44 -0.13
CA THR A 111 9.52 23.39 -1.49
C THR A 111 10.06 22.01 -1.83
N ARG A 112 9.96 21.61 -3.11
CA ARG A 112 10.56 20.39 -3.66
C ARG A 112 11.89 20.63 -4.37
N GLN A 113 12.52 21.76 -4.13
CA GLN A 113 13.86 22.00 -4.66
C GLN A 113 14.84 20.97 -4.12
N SER A 114 15.82 20.61 -4.92
CA SER A 114 16.92 19.74 -4.50
C SER A 114 18.09 20.54 -3.96
N ALA A 115 18.86 19.95 -3.07
CA ALA A 115 20.08 20.52 -2.52
C ALA A 115 21.18 20.55 -3.60
N THR A 116 21.16 21.56 -4.45
CA THR A 116 22.27 21.82 -5.39
C THR A 116 23.40 22.57 -4.69
N ALA A 117 24.60 22.55 -5.25
CA ALA A 117 25.73 23.31 -4.71
C ALA A 117 25.42 24.82 -4.57
N GLY A 118 24.63 25.38 -5.52
CA GLY A 118 24.17 26.76 -5.41
C GLY A 118 23.21 27.01 -4.28
N MET A 119 22.27 26.07 -4.04
CA MET A 119 21.35 26.15 -2.91
C MET A 119 22.09 26.07 -1.57
N LEU A 120 23.00 25.12 -1.41
CA LEU A 120 23.77 24.95 -0.19
C LEU A 120 24.76 26.08 0.06
N ALA A 121 25.31 26.70 -1.01
CA ALA A 121 26.14 27.90 -0.87
C ALA A 121 25.34 29.10 -0.33
N GLN A 122 24.08 29.23 -0.73
CA GLN A 122 23.20 30.32 -0.30
C GLN A 122 22.48 30.01 1.02
N TYR A 123 22.11 28.75 1.23
CA TYR A 123 21.36 28.26 2.39
C TYR A 123 22.03 26.99 2.92
N PRO A 124 23.07 27.11 3.75
CA PRO A 124 23.85 25.97 4.24
C PRO A 124 23.02 24.92 4.98
N ASP A 125 21.96 25.36 5.64
CA ASP A 125 21.06 24.50 6.43
C ASP A 125 19.85 24.02 5.63
N PHE A 126 19.86 24.16 4.29
CA PHE A 126 18.74 23.75 3.45
C PHE A 126 18.44 22.27 3.61
N LEU A 127 17.18 21.97 3.95
CA LEU A 127 16.70 20.60 4.11
C LEU A 127 16.09 20.10 2.80
N ASP A 128 16.76 19.18 2.13
CA ASP A 128 16.24 18.50 0.95
C ASP A 128 15.21 17.41 1.31
N CYS A 129 14.00 17.85 1.63
CA CYS A 129 12.90 16.92 1.92
C CYS A 129 12.62 15.96 0.76
N ARG A 130 12.94 16.33 -0.47
CA ARG A 130 12.73 15.51 -1.66
C ARG A 130 13.67 14.31 -1.68
N ALA A 131 14.92 14.49 -1.34
CA ALA A 131 15.89 13.40 -1.25
C ALA A 131 15.55 12.45 -0.10
N ILE A 132 15.09 12.98 1.03
CA ILE A 132 14.84 12.20 2.24
C ILE A 132 13.48 11.46 2.16
N TYR A 133 12.40 12.16 1.75
CA TYR A 133 11.02 11.69 1.86
C TYR A 133 10.33 11.45 0.52
N GLY A 134 11.01 11.69 -0.59
CA GLY A 134 10.45 11.56 -1.93
C GLY A 134 9.74 12.80 -2.42
N ARG A 135 9.26 12.72 -3.67
CA ARG A 135 8.60 13.84 -4.33
C ARG A 135 7.22 14.15 -3.79
N GLY A 136 6.46 13.13 -3.45
CA GLY A 136 5.08 13.21 -3.00
C GLY A 136 4.09 13.63 -4.11
N GLU A 137 3.28 12.70 -4.57
CA GLU A 137 2.15 12.95 -5.48
C GLU A 137 0.85 12.38 -4.92
N ALA A 138 0.95 11.56 -3.87
CA ALA A 138 -0.17 10.89 -3.20
C ALA A 138 -1.09 10.13 -4.18
N PHE A 139 -0.53 9.33 -5.07
CA PHE A 139 -1.30 8.49 -5.99
C PHE A 139 -2.14 7.46 -5.25
N SER A 140 -1.65 7.01 -4.10
CA SER A 140 -2.41 6.23 -3.15
C SER A 140 -2.06 6.67 -1.73
N ARG A 141 -2.96 6.43 -0.81
CA ARG A 141 -2.73 6.65 0.62
C ARG A 141 -3.37 5.55 1.44
N PRO A 142 -2.88 5.27 2.65
CA PRO A 142 -3.58 4.42 3.59
C PRO A 142 -4.96 5.02 3.94
N THR A 143 -5.96 4.17 4.16
CA THR A 143 -7.19 4.59 4.84
C THR A 143 -6.87 4.91 6.30
N TYR A 144 -7.78 5.58 7.02
CA TYR A 144 -7.60 5.81 8.46
C TYR A 144 -7.42 4.49 9.23
N HIS A 145 -8.10 3.44 8.81
CA HIS A 145 -7.91 2.10 9.37
C HIS A 145 -6.46 1.63 9.21
N ALA A 146 -5.94 1.67 8.00
CA ALA A 146 -4.57 1.26 7.70
C ALA A 146 -3.49 2.20 8.28
N GLU A 147 -3.83 3.49 8.46
CA GLU A 147 -2.92 4.49 9.02
C GLU A 147 -2.86 4.44 10.56
N LYS A 148 -3.99 4.15 11.23
CA LYS A 148 -4.13 4.31 12.69
C LYS A 148 -4.78 3.12 13.39
N SER A 149 -6.01 2.71 13.01
CA SER A 149 -6.84 1.88 13.89
C SER A 149 -6.51 0.40 13.90
N MET A 150 -5.86 -0.15 12.88
CA MET A 150 -5.44 -1.55 12.87
C MET A 150 -4.18 -1.83 13.71
N TRP A 151 -3.51 -0.79 14.22
CA TRP A 151 -2.26 -0.88 14.96
C TRP A 151 -2.52 -0.86 16.48
N GLY A 152 -2.92 -2.01 17.05
CA GLY A 152 -3.23 -2.11 18.47
C GLY A 152 -2.00 -2.30 19.37
N ASP A 153 -0.97 -3.01 18.88
CA ASP A 153 0.25 -3.29 19.65
C ASP A 153 1.27 -2.17 19.46
N LYS A 154 1.61 -1.47 20.54
CA LYS A 154 2.60 -0.38 20.54
C LYS A 154 4.04 -0.84 20.28
N ASN A 155 4.32 -2.14 20.40
CA ASN A 155 5.64 -2.71 20.16
C ASN A 155 5.83 -3.14 18.69
N ASP A 156 4.79 -3.02 17.86
CA ASP A 156 4.87 -3.37 16.45
C ASP A 156 5.87 -2.47 15.72
N LEU A 157 7.02 -3.04 15.36
CA LEU A 157 8.09 -2.33 14.66
C LEU A 157 7.64 -1.76 13.32
N ARG A 158 6.63 -2.34 12.68
CA ARG A 158 6.10 -1.86 11.40
C ARG A 158 5.40 -0.51 11.53
N HIS A 159 4.94 -0.15 12.74
CA HIS A 159 4.30 1.14 13.04
C HIS A 159 5.10 1.99 14.02
N SER A 160 6.36 1.66 14.24
CA SER A 160 7.20 2.38 15.21
C SER A 160 7.78 3.66 14.61
N ARG A 161 7.30 4.82 15.09
CA ARG A 161 7.91 6.12 14.83
C ARG A 161 9.28 6.23 15.51
N GLU A 162 9.42 5.70 16.73
CA GLU A 162 10.67 5.75 17.49
C GLU A 162 11.80 5.00 16.78
N ALA A 163 11.50 3.86 16.17
CA ALA A 163 12.47 3.13 15.36
C ALA A 163 12.77 3.78 14.00
N GLY A 164 12.01 4.81 13.59
CA GLY A 164 12.13 5.46 12.29
C GLY A 164 11.41 4.71 11.16
N ASN A 165 10.69 3.63 11.47
CA ASN A 165 9.99 2.83 10.46
C ASN A 165 8.71 3.51 9.97
N TRP A 166 7.96 4.14 10.87
CA TRP A 166 6.72 4.83 10.52
C TRP A 166 6.93 6.33 10.48
N PHE A 167 6.63 6.94 9.34
CA PHE A 167 6.72 8.38 9.17
C PHE A 167 5.41 9.04 9.53
N VAL A 168 5.49 10.15 10.29
CA VAL A 168 4.36 11.03 10.57
C VAL A 168 4.61 12.41 9.98
N MET A 169 3.55 13.07 9.50
CA MET A 169 3.69 14.37 8.82
C MET A 169 4.35 15.44 9.67
N GLU A 170 4.17 15.40 10.98
CA GLU A 170 4.77 16.33 11.92
C GLU A 170 6.32 16.22 12.01
N ASP A 171 6.92 15.17 11.43
CA ASP A 171 8.38 15.02 11.33
C ASP A 171 8.96 15.86 10.18
N LEU A 172 8.14 16.25 9.19
CA LEU A 172 8.55 17.22 8.17
C LEU A 172 8.79 18.60 8.77
N LYS A 173 9.68 19.34 8.13
CA LYS A 173 9.99 20.73 8.52
C LYS A 173 9.73 21.65 7.34
N TYR A 174 9.26 22.85 7.64
CA TYR A 174 9.15 23.91 6.62
C TYR A 174 10.52 24.16 6.00
N ASN A 175 10.70 23.82 4.75
CA ASN A 175 12.00 23.82 4.08
C ASN A 175 12.13 24.84 2.96
N ASP A 176 11.15 25.74 2.74
CA ASP A 176 11.23 26.74 1.69
C ASP A 176 12.08 27.94 2.13
N PRO A 177 13.28 28.18 1.53
CA PRO A 177 14.13 29.29 1.89
C PRO A 177 13.51 30.67 1.64
N LYS A 178 12.43 30.76 0.86
CA LYS A 178 11.68 32.00 0.67
C LYS A 178 11.17 32.58 1.98
N LEU A 179 10.95 31.74 2.98
CA LEU A 179 10.55 32.18 4.32
C LEU A 179 11.56 33.14 4.94
N LEU A 180 12.86 32.92 4.71
CA LEU A 180 13.94 33.68 5.34
C LEU A 180 13.93 35.17 5.00
N GLY A 181 13.30 35.57 3.90
CA GLY A 181 13.14 36.98 3.48
C GLY A 181 11.84 37.63 3.95
N THR A 182 11.06 36.97 4.83
CA THR A 182 9.74 37.41 5.28
C THR A 182 9.61 37.37 6.81
N ASP A 183 8.49 37.86 7.32
CA ASP A 183 8.13 37.75 8.74
C ASP A 183 7.97 36.29 9.20
N ASP A 184 7.82 35.36 8.22
CA ASP A 184 7.68 33.92 8.45
C ASP A 184 9.01 33.18 8.63
N ALA A 185 10.15 33.87 8.63
CA ALA A 185 11.48 33.26 8.82
C ALA A 185 11.57 32.42 10.11
N VAL A 186 10.78 32.74 11.13
CA VAL A 186 10.69 32.01 12.39
C VAL A 186 10.23 30.58 12.26
N TYR A 187 9.54 30.24 11.15
CA TYR A 187 9.03 28.89 10.86
C TYR A 187 10.04 28.05 10.07
N TYR A 188 11.03 28.66 9.43
CA TYR A 188 12.02 27.90 8.64
C TYR A 188 12.67 26.80 9.48
N LEU A 189 12.70 25.57 8.96
CA LEU A 189 13.19 24.36 9.61
C LEU A 189 12.46 23.97 10.92
N LYS A 190 11.31 24.55 11.20
CA LYS A 190 10.43 24.07 12.28
C LYS A 190 9.49 22.98 11.76
N PRO A 191 9.05 22.05 12.64
CA PRO A 191 8.04 21.07 12.29
C PRO A 191 6.81 21.70 11.63
N ILE A 192 6.27 21.06 10.59
CA ILE A 192 5.04 21.51 9.98
C ILE A 192 3.85 21.32 10.91
N GLN A 193 2.82 22.13 10.73
CA GLN A 193 1.61 22.09 11.54
C GLN A 193 0.39 21.84 10.64
N LYS A 194 -0.55 21.03 11.13
CA LYS A 194 -1.84 20.83 10.46
C LYS A 194 -2.82 21.96 10.75
N TYR A 195 -2.73 22.51 11.95
CA TYR A 195 -3.58 23.61 12.41
C TYR A 195 -2.71 24.75 12.97
N ALA A 196 -3.14 25.98 12.74
CA ALA A 196 -2.59 27.14 13.44
C ALA A 196 -3.10 27.16 14.88
N ASP A 197 -2.51 28.01 15.73
CA ASP A 197 -2.87 28.15 17.16
C ASP A 197 -4.35 28.56 17.35
N ASP A 198 -4.92 29.26 16.39
CA ASP A 198 -6.35 29.65 16.38
C ASP A 198 -7.30 28.54 15.87
N GLY A 199 -6.77 27.34 15.61
CA GLY A 199 -7.53 26.19 15.08
C GLY A 199 -7.77 26.22 13.57
N THR A 200 -7.21 27.19 12.84
CA THR A 200 -7.34 27.23 11.37
C THR A 200 -6.57 26.11 10.74
N LEU A 201 -7.19 25.36 9.82
CA LEU A 201 -6.56 24.30 9.04
C LEU A 201 -5.52 24.87 8.07
N LEU A 202 -4.25 24.45 8.21
CA LEU A 202 -3.12 24.90 7.41
C LEU A 202 -2.87 24.04 6.17
N CYS A 203 -3.54 22.91 6.05
CA CYS A 203 -3.47 22.03 4.88
C CYS A 203 -4.90 21.75 4.38
N LYS A 204 -5.32 22.46 3.32
CA LYS A 204 -6.69 22.32 2.78
C LYS A 204 -6.92 21.00 2.07
N ASP A 205 -5.89 20.45 1.43
CA ASP A 205 -5.93 19.12 0.80
C ASP A 205 -5.41 18.04 1.78
N THR A 206 -6.15 17.81 2.85
CA THR A 206 -5.76 16.81 3.84
C THR A 206 -5.79 15.38 3.32
N ILE A 207 -6.47 15.12 2.20
CA ILE A 207 -6.50 13.78 1.59
C ILE A 207 -5.16 13.48 0.94
N ARG A 208 -4.60 14.40 0.17
CA ARG A 208 -3.36 14.19 -0.57
C ARG A 208 -2.12 14.66 0.18
N CYS A 209 -2.23 15.72 0.95
CA CYS A 209 -1.06 16.38 1.54
C CYS A 209 -0.79 15.97 3.00
N TRP A 210 -1.70 15.25 3.67
CA TRP A 210 -1.53 14.96 5.08
C TRP A 210 -1.96 13.54 5.43
N PHE A 211 -1.00 12.61 5.46
CA PHE A 211 -1.16 11.26 5.96
C PHE A 211 0.19 10.64 6.35
N ASP A 212 0.16 9.72 7.29
CA ASP A 212 1.33 8.98 7.76
C ASP A 212 1.52 7.70 6.93
N TYR A 213 2.73 7.19 6.86
CA TYR A 213 3.02 6.03 6.01
C TYR A 213 4.23 5.21 6.49
N PRO A 214 4.35 3.92 6.08
CA PRO A 214 5.50 3.08 6.38
C PRO A 214 6.72 3.53 5.58
N TYR A 215 7.58 4.32 6.19
CA TYR A 215 8.77 4.89 5.54
C TYR A 215 9.69 3.80 5.00
N TYR A 216 9.88 2.72 5.75
CA TYR A 216 10.72 1.58 5.36
C TYR A 216 10.28 0.92 4.04
N LYS A 217 9.01 1.00 3.66
CA LYS A 217 8.49 0.44 2.40
C LYS A 217 8.65 1.38 1.21
N LEU A 218 8.65 2.68 1.48
CA LEU A 218 8.73 3.73 0.46
C LEU A 218 10.13 4.39 0.40
N TRP A 219 11.07 3.85 1.13
CA TRP A 219 12.47 4.27 1.10
C TRP A 219 13.06 4.15 -0.28
N VAL A 220 13.71 5.19 -0.73
CA VAL A 220 14.39 5.24 -2.03
C VAL A 220 15.90 5.27 -1.82
N GLU A 221 16.58 4.28 -2.34
CA GLU A 221 18.03 4.11 -2.20
C GLU A 221 18.78 4.37 -3.51
N ASP A 222 18.30 3.84 -4.63
CA ASP A 222 18.89 4.07 -5.95
C ASP A 222 18.33 5.34 -6.59
N THR A 223 19.07 6.43 -6.44
CA THR A 223 18.76 7.74 -7.05
C THR A 223 19.67 8.08 -8.24
N ALA A 224 20.35 7.09 -8.81
CA ALA A 224 21.31 7.29 -9.89
C ALA A 224 20.67 7.96 -11.13
N ARG A 225 19.41 7.67 -11.42
CA ARG A 225 18.66 8.31 -12.51
C ARG A 225 18.46 9.80 -12.25
N GLU A 226 18.07 10.16 -11.05
CA GLU A 226 17.84 11.55 -10.66
C GLU A 226 19.14 12.36 -10.69
N VAL A 227 20.22 11.75 -10.23
CA VAL A 227 21.56 12.34 -10.31
C VAL A 227 21.98 12.56 -11.76
N ALA A 228 21.81 11.56 -12.63
CA ALA A 228 22.16 11.67 -14.05
C ALA A 228 21.39 12.76 -14.78
N ASN A 229 20.14 13.02 -14.39
CA ASN A 229 19.28 14.05 -14.97
C ASN A 229 19.36 15.41 -14.23
N GLY A 230 20.32 15.57 -13.32
CA GLY A 230 20.52 16.82 -12.57
C GLY A 230 19.34 17.20 -11.70
N TYR A 231 18.53 16.25 -11.27
CA TYR A 231 17.29 16.46 -10.51
C TYR A 231 16.30 17.41 -11.20
N SER A 232 16.34 17.52 -12.51
CA SER A 232 15.50 18.46 -13.27
C SER A 232 14.21 17.83 -13.77
N GLY A 233 13.13 18.62 -13.78
CA GLY A 233 11.90 18.37 -14.51
C GLY A 233 11.08 17.16 -14.07
N THR A 234 10.46 16.51 -15.06
CA THR A 234 9.58 15.34 -14.92
C THR A 234 10.34 14.04 -14.64
N ASP A 235 11.66 14.05 -14.77
CA ASP A 235 12.50 12.86 -14.61
C ASP A 235 12.83 12.54 -13.14
N TYR A 236 12.42 13.39 -12.23
CA TYR A 236 12.52 13.13 -10.80
C TYR A 236 11.31 12.33 -10.31
N VAL A 237 11.35 11.06 -10.57
CA VAL A 237 10.20 10.19 -10.35
C VAL A 237 10.34 9.21 -9.18
N GLY A 238 11.51 9.21 -8.50
CA GLY A 238 11.59 8.56 -7.21
C GLY A 238 12.42 7.31 -7.14
N GLY A 239 13.66 7.36 -7.63
CA GLY A 239 14.61 6.28 -7.48
C GLY A 239 14.24 4.99 -8.18
N SER A 240 15.13 4.05 -8.13
CA SER A 240 14.91 2.68 -8.56
C SER A 240 15.00 1.75 -7.34
N GLY A 241 14.35 0.61 -7.39
CA GLY A 241 14.40 -0.37 -6.32
C GLY A 241 13.57 -1.60 -6.64
N ASP A 242 14.07 -2.75 -6.25
CA ASP A 242 13.36 -4.01 -6.44
C ASP A 242 12.10 -4.06 -5.58
N TRP A 243 11.06 -4.74 -6.08
CA TRP A 243 9.80 -4.95 -5.38
C TRP A 243 9.59 -6.43 -5.09
N TYR A 244 9.06 -6.72 -3.91
CA TYR A 244 8.53 -8.05 -3.63
C TYR A 244 7.28 -8.28 -4.47
N VAL A 245 7.27 -9.38 -5.21
CA VAL A 245 6.06 -9.95 -5.80
C VAL A 245 5.51 -11.00 -4.85
N TYR A 246 6.40 -11.87 -4.34
CA TYR A 246 6.06 -12.86 -3.32
C TYR A 246 7.21 -13.00 -2.32
N ARG A 247 6.86 -13.10 -1.04
CA ARG A 247 7.78 -13.44 0.06
C ARG A 247 7.11 -14.37 1.06
N LEU A 248 7.91 -15.05 1.86
CA LEU A 248 7.45 -16.14 2.72
C LEU A 248 6.39 -15.73 3.75
N ALA A 249 6.42 -14.47 4.23
CA ALA A 249 5.38 -13.95 5.13
C ALA A 249 3.97 -14.07 4.54
N GLU A 250 3.83 -13.85 3.22
CA GLU A 250 2.53 -14.05 2.57
C GLU A 250 2.09 -15.51 2.60
N ALA A 251 3.01 -16.46 2.41
CA ALA A 251 2.71 -17.90 2.48
C ALA A 251 2.18 -18.29 3.88
N TYR A 252 2.78 -17.77 4.95
CA TYR A 252 2.25 -17.97 6.32
C TYR A 252 0.83 -17.45 6.46
N LEU A 253 0.55 -16.25 5.97
CA LEU A 253 -0.78 -15.64 6.09
C LEU A 253 -1.83 -16.34 5.20
N LEU A 254 -1.44 -16.87 4.03
CA LEU A 254 -2.29 -17.74 3.22
C LEU A 254 -2.55 -19.10 3.90
N ARG A 255 -1.55 -19.65 4.59
CA ARG A 255 -1.72 -20.88 5.37
C ARG A 255 -2.63 -20.67 6.58
N ALA A 256 -2.48 -19.55 7.27
CA ALA A 256 -3.38 -19.15 8.34
C ALA A 256 -4.84 -19.07 7.87
N GLU A 257 -5.06 -18.46 6.71
CA GLU A 257 -6.39 -18.39 6.10
C GLU A 257 -6.95 -19.78 5.75
N ALA A 258 -6.13 -20.67 5.19
CA ALA A 258 -6.55 -22.04 4.88
C ALA A 258 -6.92 -22.82 6.15
N TYR A 259 -6.16 -22.67 7.23
CA TYR A 259 -6.50 -23.23 8.54
C TYR A 259 -7.80 -22.64 9.10
N TYR A 260 -8.01 -21.33 8.94
CA TYR A 260 -9.26 -20.67 9.36
C TYR A 260 -10.48 -21.29 8.67
N TRP A 261 -10.46 -21.45 7.35
CA TRP A 261 -11.56 -22.07 6.62
C TRP A 261 -11.80 -23.53 7.01
N LYS A 262 -10.76 -24.23 7.45
CA LYS A 262 -10.89 -25.60 8.02
C LYS A 262 -11.28 -25.61 9.50
N LYS A 263 -11.48 -24.45 10.13
CA LYS A 263 -11.77 -24.28 11.56
C LYS A 263 -10.64 -24.79 12.48
N GLU A 264 -9.42 -24.82 11.97
CA GLU A 264 -8.22 -25.17 12.72
C GLU A 264 -7.60 -23.90 13.34
N TYR A 265 -8.39 -23.17 14.14
CA TYR A 265 -8.11 -21.80 14.58
C TYR A 265 -6.81 -21.64 15.35
N ALA A 266 -6.42 -22.64 16.16
CA ALA A 266 -5.14 -22.62 16.88
C ALA A 266 -3.93 -22.58 15.91
N LYS A 267 -4.00 -23.30 14.79
CA LYS A 267 -2.95 -23.28 13.77
C LYS A 267 -2.97 -21.98 12.98
N ALA A 268 -4.17 -21.45 12.69
CA ALA A 268 -4.31 -20.15 12.05
C ALA A 268 -3.68 -19.04 12.93
N ALA A 269 -3.98 -19.01 14.22
CA ALA A 269 -3.38 -18.09 15.17
C ALA A 269 -1.85 -18.22 15.23
N ALA A 270 -1.33 -19.45 15.25
CA ALA A 270 0.11 -19.70 15.30
C ALA A 270 0.85 -19.10 14.08
N ASP A 271 0.29 -19.22 12.87
CA ASP A 271 0.90 -18.65 11.67
C ASP A 271 0.82 -17.11 11.66
N VAL A 272 -0.30 -16.52 12.08
CA VAL A 272 -0.43 -15.07 12.27
C VAL A 272 0.59 -14.56 13.28
N ASN A 273 0.73 -15.26 14.40
CA ASN A 273 1.64 -14.88 15.48
C ASN A 273 3.11 -14.95 15.07
N LYS A 274 3.50 -15.86 14.18
CA LYS A 274 4.86 -15.87 13.61
C LYS A 274 5.23 -14.54 12.98
N ILE A 275 4.32 -13.93 12.24
CA ILE A 275 4.53 -12.62 11.62
C ILE A 275 4.57 -11.51 12.67
N ARG A 276 3.70 -11.59 13.66
CA ARG A 276 3.61 -10.63 14.75
C ARG A 276 4.83 -10.65 15.66
N GLU A 277 5.28 -11.85 16.08
CA GLU A 277 6.50 -12.03 16.87
C GLU A 277 7.73 -11.45 16.16
N ARG A 278 7.90 -11.73 14.85
CA ARG A 278 8.96 -11.14 14.03
C ARG A 278 8.90 -9.62 14.03
N ALA A 279 7.69 -9.05 14.02
CA ALA A 279 7.49 -7.60 14.08
C ALA A 279 7.65 -7.01 15.49
N GLY A 280 7.97 -7.83 16.49
CA GLY A 280 8.16 -7.39 17.89
C GLY A 280 6.86 -7.25 18.68
N CYS A 281 5.72 -7.69 18.14
CA CYS A 281 4.46 -7.65 18.85
C CYS A 281 4.46 -8.57 20.08
N THR A 282 3.79 -8.11 21.12
CA THR A 282 3.58 -8.87 22.36
C THR A 282 2.13 -9.25 22.61
N ASP A 283 1.23 -8.61 21.88
CA ASP A 283 -0.20 -8.94 21.86
C ASP A 283 -0.45 -9.98 20.77
N LEU A 284 -0.49 -11.26 21.16
CA LEU A 284 -0.63 -12.40 20.26
C LEU A 284 -2.04 -12.95 20.29
N PHE A 285 -2.54 -13.37 19.15
CA PHE A 285 -3.89 -13.91 18.99
C PHE A 285 -3.97 -15.38 19.45
N ASP A 286 -5.13 -15.77 19.96
CA ASP A 286 -5.44 -17.15 20.32
C ASP A 286 -6.52 -17.77 19.40
N ALA A 287 -6.82 -19.06 19.64
CA ALA A 287 -7.83 -19.76 18.86
C ALA A 287 -9.25 -19.22 19.09
N GLY A 288 -9.53 -18.60 20.24
CA GLY A 288 -10.83 -18.02 20.56
C GLY A 288 -11.11 -16.78 19.74
N GLU A 289 -10.11 -15.92 19.57
CA GLU A 289 -10.20 -14.72 18.73
C GLU A 289 -10.39 -15.10 17.27
N LEU A 290 -9.66 -16.08 16.76
CA LEU A 290 -9.82 -16.57 15.38
C LEU A 290 -11.17 -17.27 15.15
N ASN A 291 -11.79 -17.84 16.19
CA ASN A 291 -13.13 -18.43 16.12
C ASN A 291 -14.24 -17.39 16.35
N GLY A 292 -13.90 -16.17 16.71
CA GLY A 292 -14.86 -15.08 16.93
C GLY A 292 -15.51 -14.58 15.64
N LEU A 293 -16.44 -13.65 15.78
CA LEU A 293 -17.15 -13.05 14.64
C LEU A 293 -16.20 -12.36 13.66
N ASP A 294 -15.11 -11.80 14.18
CA ASP A 294 -14.13 -11.04 13.44
C ASP A 294 -12.84 -11.83 13.13
N GLY A 295 -12.87 -13.17 13.31
CA GLY A 295 -11.68 -14.00 13.15
C GLY A 295 -11.04 -13.91 11.76
N LEU A 296 -11.83 -13.77 10.71
CA LEU A 296 -11.32 -13.52 9.36
C LEU A 296 -10.65 -12.14 9.27
N ASP A 297 -11.18 -11.12 9.94
CA ASP A 297 -10.63 -9.78 9.97
C ASP A 297 -9.26 -9.75 10.65
N VAL A 298 -9.02 -10.57 11.66
CA VAL A 298 -7.71 -10.73 12.31
C VAL A 298 -6.64 -11.09 11.26
N ILE A 299 -6.91 -12.09 10.42
CA ILE A 299 -5.98 -12.52 9.37
C ILE A 299 -5.82 -11.44 8.30
N MET A 300 -6.93 -10.86 7.86
CA MET A 300 -6.92 -9.86 6.80
C MET A 300 -6.29 -8.53 7.25
N ASP A 301 -6.40 -8.17 8.53
CA ASP A 301 -5.70 -7.02 9.09
C ASP A 301 -4.21 -7.32 9.26
N GLU A 302 -3.83 -8.54 9.64
CA GLU A 302 -2.41 -8.90 9.68
C GLU A 302 -1.79 -8.87 8.27
N ARG A 303 -2.51 -9.35 7.25
CA ARG A 303 -2.09 -9.17 5.86
C ARG A 303 -1.94 -7.70 5.49
N ALA A 304 -2.88 -6.85 5.92
CA ALA A 304 -2.81 -5.41 5.65
C ALA A 304 -1.59 -4.76 6.33
N ARG A 305 -1.28 -5.13 7.58
CA ARG A 305 -0.08 -4.64 8.30
C ARG A 305 1.20 -5.08 7.62
N GLU A 306 1.29 -6.37 7.31
CA GLU A 306 2.51 -6.98 6.79
C GLU A 306 2.77 -6.62 5.32
N LEU A 307 1.74 -6.66 4.49
CA LEU A 307 1.84 -6.57 3.03
C LEU A 307 1.37 -5.21 2.47
N MET A 308 1.25 -4.18 3.31
CA MET A 308 0.93 -2.82 2.87
C MET A 308 1.88 -2.39 1.75
N TYR A 309 1.33 -1.86 0.64
CA TYR A 309 2.06 -1.52 -0.59
C TYR A 309 2.72 -2.68 -1.33
N GLU A 310 2.53 -3.93 -0.91
CA GLU A 310 3.03 -5.12 -1.62
C GLU A 310 1.88 -5.91 -2.24
N GLU A 311 0.81 -6.18 -1.46
CA GLU A 311 -0.31 -6.98 -1.92
C GLU A 311 -1.30 -6.16 -2.76
N PHE A 312 -1.90 -6.81 -3.75
CA PHE A 312 -3.05 -6.28 -4.47
C PHE A 312 -4.33 -6.41 -3.63
N ARG A 313 -4.47 -5.54 -2.64
CA ARG A 313 -5.54 -5.61 -1.62
C ARG A 313 -6.93 -5.80 -2.19
N HIS A 314 -7.26 -5.13 -3.30
CA HIS A 314 -8.56 -5.30 -3.96
C HIS A 314 -8.80 -6.75 -4.38
N VAL A 315 -7.82 -7.35 -5.05
CA VAL A 315 -7.90 -8.74 -5.54
C VAL A 315 -8.07 -9.72 -4.37
N GLU A 316 -7.34 -9.52 -3.28
CA GLU A 316 -7.43 -10.36 -2.09
C GLU A 316 -8.81 -10.25 -1.41
N LEU A 317 -9.36 -9.06 -1.29
CA LEU A 317 -10.71 -8.89 -0.74
C LEU A 317 -11.79 -9.50 -1.64
N VAL A 318 -11.64 -9.42 -2.96
CA VAL A 318 -12.53 -10.09 -3.92
C VAL A 318 -12.43 -11.61 -3.79
N ARG A 319 -11.21 -12.15 -3.72
CA ARG A 319 -10.95 -13.59 -3.53
C ARG A 319 -11.60 -14.11 -2.25
N VAL A 320 -11.41 -13.41 -1.15
CA VAL A 320 -12.00 -13.78 0.16
C VAL A 320 -13.51 -13.69 0.13
N SER A 321 -14.08 -12.67 -0.53
CA SER A 321 -15.54 -12.56 -0.72
C SER A 321 -16.10 -13.77 -1.47
N PHE A 322 -15.42 -14.16 -2.54
CA PHE A 322 -15.80 -15.34 -3.33
C PHE A 322 -15.78 -16.63 -2.48
N ILE A 323 -14.71 -16.83 -1.70
CA ILE A 323 -14.58 -18.02 -0.83
C ILE A 323 -15.70 -18.03 0.21
N LYS A 324 -15.93 -16.88 0.88
CA LYS A 324 -16.93 -16.75 1.92
C LYS A 324 -18.33 -17.10 1.42
N GLU A 325 -18.78 -16.44 0.35
CA GLU A 325 -20.11 -16.68 -0.23
C GLU A 325 -20.27 -18.11 -0.74
N ASN A 326 -19.19 -18.70 -1.29
CA ASN A 326 -19.21 -20.09 -1.73
C ASN A 326 -19.30 -21.09 -0.57
N GLN A 327 -18.59 -20.83 0.55
CA GLN A 327 -18.67 -21.68 1.77
C GLN A 327 -20.03 -21.58 2.45
N GLU A 328 -20.69 -20.43 2.36
CA GLU A 328 -22.04 -20.20 2.89
C GLU A 328 -23.15 -20.70 1.95
N GLY A 329 -22.82 -21.14 0.73
CA GLY A 329 -23.76 -21.62 -0.27
C GLY A 329 -24.57 -20.53 -0.97
N ASN A 330 -24.10 -19.27 -0.88
CA ASN A 330 -24.78 -18.10 -1.44
C ASN A 330 -24.29 -17.76 -2.85
N TYR A 331 -23.15 -18.32 -3.29
CA TYR A 331 -22.55 -18.00 -4.58
C TYR A 331 -23.09 -18.92 -5.68
N THR A 332 -23.70 -18.33 -6.70
CA THR A 332 -24.13 -19.01 -7.95
C THR A 332 -23.47 -18.39 -9.18
N SER A 333 -23.16 -17.09 -9.11
CA SER A 333 -22.56 -16.34 -10.22
C SER A 333 -21.79 -15.11 -9.71
N PRO A 334 -20.91 -14.52 -10.52
CA PRO A 334 -20.24 -13.27 -10.16
C PRO A 334 -21.21 -12.14 -9.79
N LYS A 335 -22.41 -12.12 -10.35
CA LYS A 335 -23.44 -11.12 -10.06
C LYS A 335 -23.81 -11.11 -8.58
N ASP A 336 -23.81 -12.25 -7.90
CA ASP A 336 -24.19 -12.35 -6.47
C ASP A 336 -23.28 -11.53 -5.57
N LEU A 337 -22.04 -11.28 -5.99
CA LEU A 337 -21.10 -10.39 -5.29
C LEU A 337 -21.28 -8.91 -5.65
N ALA A 338 -21.86 -8.62 -6.82
CA ALA A 338 -21.92 -7.27 -7.40
C ALA A 338 -23.31 -6.60 -7.32
N ASP A 339 -24.34 -7.38 -7.08
CA ASP A 339 -25.74 -6.92 -7.02
C ASP A 339 -25.98 -5.98 -5.84
N GLU A 340 -26.98 -5.09 -5.96
CA GLU A 340 -27.33 -4.13 -4.91
C GLU A 340 -27.74 -4.79 -3.58
N SER A 341 -28.20 -6.03 -3.62
CA SER A 341 -28.55 -6.82 -2.44
C SER A 341 -27.31 -7.48 -1.79
N SER A 342 -26.18 -7.56 -2.49
CA SER A 342 -24.95 -8.19 -2.00
C SER A 342 -24.44 -7.51 -0.73
N ASN A 343 -23.93 -8.31 0.20
CA ASN A 343 -23.17 -7.85 1.36
C ASN A 343 -21.82 -8.57 1.42
N SER A 344 -21.09 -8.56 0.31
CA SER A 344 -19.81 -9.25 0.18
C SER A 344 -18.79 -8.76 1.23
N TYR A 345 -17.84 -9.62 1.58
CA TYR A 345 -16.75 -9.26 2.47
C TYR A 345 -15.95 -8.04 1.95
N TRP A 346 -15.72 -7.95 0.64
CA TRP A 346 -15.12 -6.79 0.00
C TRP A 346 -15.90 -5.52 0.30
N TRP A 347 -17.25 -5.54 0.13
CA TRP A 347 -18.11 -4.37 0.39
C TRP A 347 -18.00 -3.92 1.84
N HIS A 348 -18.08 -4.87 2.77
CA HIS A 348 -17.90 -4.60 4.20
C HIS A 348 -16.55 -3.90 4.47
N ARG A 349 -15.46 -4.48 3.99
CA ARG A 349 -14.11 -3.94 4.24
C ARG A 349 -13.87 -2.56 3.64
N ILE A 350 -14.37 -2.27 2.44
CA ILE A 350 -14.14 -0.98 1.78
C ILE A 350 -15.09 0.13 2.23
N THR A 351 -16.20 -0.18 2.89
CA THR A 351 -17.15 0.83 3.38
C THR A 351 -17.03 1.09 4.87
N GLU A 352 -16.83 0.05 5.67
CA GLU A 352 -16.71 0.19 7.13
C GLU A 352 -15.30 0.71 7.53
N TYR A 353 -14.26 0.24 6.87
CA TYR A 353 -12.87 0.59 7.18
C TYR A 353 -12.29 1.70 6.29
N ASN A 354 -13.16 2.47 5.63
CA ASN A 354 -12.79 3.60 4.78
C ASN A 354 -13.55 4.87 5.16
N ASN A 355 -12.85 5.99 5.24
CA ASN A 355 -13.43 7.28 5.65
C ASN A 355 -13.91 8.13 4.47
N TYR A 356 -13.77 7.67 3.22
CA TYR A 356 -13.99 8.46 2.02
C TYR A 356 -15.24 8.03 1.24
N TYR A 357 -15.34 6.73 0.90
CA TYR A 357 -16.40 6.24 0.03
C TYR A 357 -17.78 6.38 0.66
N ASN A 358 -18.71 6.98 -0.09
CA ASN A 358 -20.13 7.18 0.25
C ASN A 358 -20.36 7.95 1.56
N LYS A 359 -19.41 8.81 1.96
CA LYS A 359 -19.46 9.61 3.21
C LYS A 359 -19.47 11.12 2.94
N GLY A 360 -19.81 11.53 1.73
CA GLY A 360 -19.87 12.94 1.33
C GLY A 360 -18.51 13.62 1.17
N VAL A 361 -17.41 12.85 1.25
CA VAL A 361 -16.07 13.38 1.06
C VAL A 361 -15.82 13.67 -0.41
N LYS A 362 -15.24 14.82 -0.69
CA LYS A 362 -15.01 15.30 -2.06
C LYS A 362 -13.53 15.50 -2.35
N THR A 363 -13.18 15.29 -3.61
CA THR A 363 -11.89 15.70 -4.16
C THR A 363 -11.77 17.21 -4.26
N LEU A 364 -10.58 17.73 -4.57
CA LEU A 364 -10.37 19.15 -4.89
C LEU A 364 -11.17 19.63 -6.11
N HIS A 365 -11.56 18.71 -6.99
CA HIS A 365 -12.39 19.00 -8.17
C HIS A 365 -13.88 18.93 -7.88
N ASN A 366 -14.25 18.80 -6.59
CA ASN A 366 -15.62 18.69 -6.10
C ASN A 366 -16.33 17.38 -6.48
N ASP A 367 -15.61 16.39 -6.99
CA ASP A 367 -16.14 15.04 -7.22
C ASP A 367 -16.24 14.28 -5.89
N GLU A 368 -17.35 13.61 -5.66
CA GLU A 368 -17.54 12.83 -4.46
C GLU A 368 -16.92 11.44 -4.61
N TYR A 369 -16.25 10.96 -3.55
CA TYR A 369 -15.80 9.57 -3.46
C TYR A 369 -17.01 8.63 -3.34
N LYS A 370 -17.43 8.08 -4.47
CA LYS A 370 -18.52 7.12 -4.57
C LYS A 370 -18.04 5.76 -5.01
N ILE A 371 -18.66 4.74 -4.45
CA ILE A 371 -18.44 3.36 -4.86
C ILE A 371 -19.77 2.60 -4.78
N GLY A 372 -20.03 1.73 -5.73
CA GLY A 372 -21.17 0.80 -5.75
C GLY A 372 -20.69 -0.63 -5.52
N LYS A 373 -21.61 -1.52 -5.16
CA LYS A 373 -21.30 -2.94 -4.95
C LYS A 373 -20.76 -3.61 -6.21
N TYR A 374 -21.21 -3.17 -7.38
CA TYR A 374 -20.72 -3.67 -8.67
C TYR A 374 -19.25 -3.36 -8.94
N ASN A 375 -18.64 -2.38 -8.24
CA ASN A 375 -17.23 -2.05 -8.39
C ASN A 375 -16.29 -3.10 -7.76
N ILE A 376 -16.83 -4.16 -7.17
CA ILE A 376 -16.06 -5.36 -6.81
C ILE A 376 -15.35 -5.95 -8.03
N PHE A 377 -15.97 -5.85 -9.20
CA PHE A 377 -15.35 -6.17 -10.49
C PHE A 377 -15.05 -4.90 -11.27
N TRP A 378 -13.98 -4.91 -12.04
CA TRP A 378 -13.67 -3.80 -12.94
C TRP A 378 -14.43 -3.93 -14.25
N PRO A 379 -14.70 -2.82 -14.97
CA PRO A 379 -15.31 -2.90 -16.29
C PRO A 379 -14.39 -3.64 -17.27
N ILE A 380 -14.96 -4.48 -18.11
CA ILE A 380 -14.22 -4.99 -19.27
C ILE A 380 -14.09 -3.82 -20.27
N PRO A 381 -12.87 -3.46 -20.70
CA PRO A 381 -12.69 -2.37 -21.65
C PRO A 381 -13.45 -2.65 -22.95
N GLN A 382 -14.19 -1.66 -23.47
CA GLN A 382 -14.96 -1.81 -24.71
C GLN A 382 -14.07 -2.27 -25.87
N THR A 383 -12.85 -1.78 -25.92
CA THR A 383 -11.87 -2.20 -26.95
C THR A 383 -11.54 -3.69 -26.89
N ALA A 384 -11.58 -4.32 -25.70
CA ALA A 384 -11.37 -5.76 -25.57
C ALA A 384 -12.60 -6.54 -26.01
N ILE A 385 -13.80 -6.01 -25.77
CA ILE A 385 -15.06 -6.59 -26.24
C ILE A 385 -15.10 -6.55 -27.77
N ASP A 386 -14.82 -5.39 -28.37
CA ASP A 386 -14.90 -5.17 -29.81
C ASP A 386 -13.80 -5.90 -30.59
N ALA A 387 -12.64 -6.11 -30.00
CA ALA A 387 -11.51 -6.80 -30.65
C ALA A 387 -11.66 -8.32 -30.68
N ASN A 388 -12.61 -8.90 -29.96
CA ASN A 388 -12.79 -10.35 -29.91
C ASN A 388 -13.57 -10.83 -31.12
N LEU A 389 -12.88 -11.55 -32.03
CA LEU A 389 -13.44 -12.04 -33.30
C LEU A 389 -14.04 -13.44 -33.20
N TYR A 390 -13.71 -14.20 -32.17
CA TYR A 390 -14.02 -15.65 -32.09
C TYR A 390 -15.02 -16.03 -31.00
N GLY A 391 -15.54 -15.04 -30.32
CA GLY A 391 -16.52 -15.25 -29.26
C GLY A 391 -17.03 -13.92 -28.72
N ARG A 392 -18.02 -13.98 -27.87
CA ARG A 392 -18.56 -12.80 -27.23
C ARG A 392 -17.96 -12.65 -25.84
N VAL A 393 -17.41 -11.47 -25.54
CA VAL A 393 -16.98 -11.08 -24.20
C VAL A 393 -18.11 -10.28 -23.58
N ASN A 394 -18.67 -10.80 -22.49
CA ASN A 394 -19.72 -10.14 -21.72
C ASN A 394 -19.14 -9.06 -20.79
N GLN A 395 -19.91 -7.99 -20.56
CA GLN A 395 -19.56 -6.95 -19.60
C GLN A 395 -19.90 -7.38 -18.17
N ASN A 396 -19.16 -6.90 -17.18
CA ASN A 396 -19.47 -7.10 -15.78
C ASN A 396 -20.73 -6.35 -15.35
N TYR A 397 -21.47 -6.92 -14.40
CA TYR A 397 -22.69 -6.33 -13.85
C TYR A 397 -22.48 -4.90 -13.37
N GLY A 398 -23.46 -4.03 -13.64
CA GLY A 398 -23.47 -2.62 -13.22
C GLY A 398 -22.72 -1.66 -14.17
N TYR A 399 -22.04 -2.17 -15.18
CA TYR A 399 -21.38 -1.34 -16.20
C TYR A 399 -22.18 -1.28 -17.50
N SER A 400 -22.01 -0.15 -18.22
CA SER A 400 -22.66 0.06 -19.52
C SER A 400 -22.32 -1.07 -20.49
N GLY A 401 -23.34 -1.59 -21.17
CA GLY A 401 -23.21 -2.74 -22.07
C GLY A 401 -23.54 -4.08 -21.41
N TYR A 402 -23.74 -4.15 -20.10
CA TYR A 402 -24.14 -5.37 -19.40
C TYR A 402 -25.49 -5.90 -19.89
N GLU A 403 -26.41 -5.01 -20.24
CA GLU A 403 -27.72 -5.33 -20.80
C GLU A 403 -27.68 -6.05 -22.17
N LEU A 404 -26.52 -5.99 -22.82
CA LEU A 404 -26.26 -6.64 -24.10
C LEU A 404 -25.60 -8.03 -23.94
N ASN A 405 -25.36 -8.46 -22.70
CA ASN A 405 -24.74 -9.74 -22.42
C ASN A 405 -25.58 -10.89 -22.92
N GLU A 406 -24.89 -11.89 -23.47
CA GLU A 406 -25.52 -13.16 -23.88
C GLU A 406 -25.26 -14.21 -22.82
N THR A 407 -26.18 -15.16 -22.69
CA THR A 407 -25.99 -16.32 -21.82
C THR A 407 -24.80 -17.16 -22.36
N PRO A 408 -23.76 -17.37 -21.52
CA PRO A 408 -22.63 -18.17 -21.92
C PRO A 408 -23.08 -19.60 -22.28
N ILE A 409 -22.53 -20.15 -23.34
CA ILE A 409 -22.72 -21.56 -23.66
C ILE A 409 -21.82 -22.36 -22.71
N ALA A 410 -22.43 -23.24 -21.90
CA ALA A 410 -21.76 -23.87 -20.78
C ALA A 410 -20.76 -24.98 -21.18
N SER A 411 -20.86 -25.54 -22.39
CA SER A 411 -19.97 -26.59 -22.85
C SER A 411 -19.70 -26.53 -24.35
N GLN A 412 -18.59 -27.11 -24.78
CA GLN A 412 -18.24 -27.24 -26.19
C GLN A 412 -19.28 -28.10 -26.95
N GLU A 413 -19.92 -29.04 -26.25
CA GLU A 413 -20.99 -29.90 -26.82
C GLU A 413 -22.26 -29.08 -27.09
N GLU A 414 -22.61 -28.15 -26.22
CA GLU A 414 -23.75 -27.26 -26.45
C GLU A 414 -23.47 -26.25 -27.56
N GLN A 415 -22.23 -25.81 -27.75
CA GLN A 415 -21.83 -24.98 -28.89
C GLN A 415 -22.02 -25.72 -30.21
N ILE A 416 -21.54 -26.95 -30.27
CA ILE A 416 -21.69 -27.80 -31.46
C ILE A 416 -23.18 -28.09 -31.75
N ALA A 417 -23.97 -28.37 -30.71
CA ALA A 417 -25.39 -28.64 -30.82
C ALA A 417 -26.22 -27.42 -31.27
N SER A 418 -25.77 -26.20 -30.89
CA SER A 418 -26.43 -24.93 -31.26
C SER A 418 -26.08 -24.47 -32.69
N GLY A 419 -25.09 -25.07 -33.33
CA GLY A 419 -24.66 -24.72 -34.69
C GLY A 419 -23.86 -23.40 -34.77
N GLN A 420 -23.32 -22.93 -33.67
CA GLN A 420 -22.48 -21.73 -33.57
C GLN A 420 -20.99 -22.04 -33.70
#